data_fbb0f8ae4425e9136537d9782fd5917a
#
_entry.id   fbb0f8ae4425e9136537d9782fd5917a
#
_cell.length_a   1.000
_cell.length_b   1.000
_cell.length_c   1.000
_cell.angle_alpha   90.00
_cell.angle_beta   90.00
_cell.angle_gamma   90.00
#
_symmetry.space_group_name_H-M   'P 1'
#
loop_
_entity.id
_entity.type
_entity.pdbx_description
1 polymer ?
#
loop_
_entity_poly.entity_id
_entity_poly.type
_entity_poly.pdbx_seq_one_letter_code
_entity_poly.pdbx_strand_id
1 'polypeptide(L)'
;MKSKKIYVEGLGLVEGHFSGIGQYILGMLRGFDELLDEAKRNQKPHPEIYVVIPYDTMAKFKTFGFKHLQAKRLPFSFRYLNAGWVTGIMPPIDIFAGTGHYIFTRFVRMPLAFSSSSQIVYDLSFEVFPEFGDEPNVKFLSKGTRRSVAKAKNVFTISENSKDELVELYGVDEDKITVGYPAVDQHYFFKRSEAEITRVKDKYNIRGDYIIALSNLEPRKNLSALIEAYCSLDKTFTDRVGLLIVGVNGWKTETLFEEIIEKVKQGYNIMRPSEYVEDADKPAVISGAKMLVYPSHYEGFGIPPVEALACGVPVIATDNSSLPEAVGDAGYLIEKSPKAIAAAMQQVLEDWEAESKKVQRKGPAHAATFNWVETAQAFLDTIEGPDS
;
A
#
# COMPACT_ATOMS: atom_id res chain seq x y z
N MET A 1 22.68 -30.28 -1.78
CA MET A 1 21.98 -29.51 -2.85
C MET A 1 22.59 -28.12 -2.88
N LYS A 2 22.81 -27.51 -4.08
CA LYS A 2 23.21 -26.10 -4.15
C LYS A 2 22.01 -25.24 -3.68
N SER A 3 22.25 -24.30 -2.77
CA SER A 3 21.23 -23.36 -2.32
C SER A 3 20.65 -22.60 -3.53
N LYS A 4 19.33 -22.49 -3.60
CA LYS A 4 18.64 -21.75 -4.67
C LYS A 4 18.92 -20.25 -4.51
N LYS A 5 19.23 -19.56 -5.62
CA LYS A 5 19.48 -18.12 -5.60
C LYS A 5 18.25 -17.37 -6.06
N ILE A 6 17.78 -16.45 -5.21
CA ILE A 6 16.64 -15.58 -5.48
C ILE A 6 17.14 -14.13 -5.54
N TYR A 7 16.73 -13.43 -6.58
CA TYR A 7 17.09 -12.03 -6.82
C TYR A 7 15.83 -11.16 -6.81
N VAL A 8 15.69 -10.28 -5.83
CA VAL A 8 14.56 -9.36 -5.72
C VAL A 8 14.95 -8.02 -6.34
N GLU A 9 14.18 -7.52 -7.29
CA GLU A 9 14.37 -6.18 -7.85
C GLU A 9 14.11 -5.13 -6.76
N GLY A 10 15.11 -4.30 -6.47
CA GLY A 10 15.06 -3.32 -5.40
C GLY A 10 14.94 -1.87 -5.87
N LEU A 11 14.59 -1.58 -7.14
CA LEU A 11 14.55 -0.21 -7.65
C LEU A 11 13.48 0.62 -6.94
N GLY A 12 12.27 0.08 -6.74
CA GLY A 12 11.19 0.76 -6.03
C GLY A 12 11.50 1.04 -4.54
N LEU A 13 12.43 0.26 -3.95
CA LEU A 13 12.91 0.47 -2.59
C LEU A 13 13.85 1.69 -2.48
N VAL A 14 14.64 1.94 -3.53
CA VAL A 14 15.70 2.96 -3.53
C VAL A 14 15.31 4.25 -4.26
N GLU A 15 14.08 4.37 -4.71
CA GLU A 15 13.52 5.62 -5.27
C GLU A 15 13.50 6.77 -4.25
N GLY A 16 13.44 8.01 -4.73
CA GLY A 16 13.52 9.22 -3.89
C GLY A 16 12.38 9.34 -2.87
N HIS A 17 11.14 9.11 -3.30
CA HIS A 17 9.96 9.12 -2.44
C HIS A 17 9.50 7.70 -2.15
N PHE A 18 9.19 7.42 -0.88
CA PHE A 18 8.76 6.11 -0.43
C PHE A 18 7.25 5.95 -0.71
N SER A 19 6.91 5.28 -1.79
CA SER A 19 5.52 5.01 -2.19
C SER A 19 4.95 3.80 -1.47
N GLY A 20 3.63 3.55 -1.60
CA GLY A 20 2.99 2.31 -1.12
C GLY A 20 3.66 1.05 -1.68
N ILE A 21 4.10 1.08 -2.95
CA ILE A 21 4.90 0.00 -3.56
C ILE A 21 6.24 -0.17 -2.83
N GLY A 22 6.94 0.92 -2.53
CA GLY A 22 8.19 0.88 -1.75
C GLY A 22 7.99 0.28 -0.36
N GLN A 23 6.87 0.62 0.31
CA GLN A 23 6.52 0.03 1.61
C GLN A 23 6.24 -1.46 1.51
N TYR A 24 5.52 -1.90 0.48
CA TYR A 24 5.28 -3.33 0.24
C TYR A 24 6.60 -4.09 0.02
N ILE A 25 7.48 -3.56 -0.84
CA ILE A 25 8.78 -4.17 -1.10
C ILE A 25 9.60 -4.28 0.20
N LEU A 26 9.63 -3.22 1.02
CA LEU A 26 10.34 -3.22 2.29
C LEU A 26 9.77 -4.26 3.26
N GLY A 27 8.44 -4.32 3.38
CA GLY A 27 7.75 -5.28 4.24
C GLY A 27 8.05 -6.72 3.83
N MET A 28 7.89 -7.04 2.55
CA MET A 28 8.22 -8.35 1.98
C MET A 28 9.69 -8.73 2.23
N LEU A 29 10.63 -7.80 2.02
CA LEU A 29 12.05 -8.02 2.27
C LEU A 29 12.35 -8.25 3.75
N ARG A 30 11.68 -7.55 4.67
CA ARG A 30 11.77 -7.82 6.11
C ARG A 30 11.26 -9.20 6.46
N GLY A 31 10.15 -9.64 5.86
CA GLY A 31 9.65 -11.00 6.00
C GLY A 31 10.68 -12.04 5.54
N PHE A 32 11.32 -11.85 4.38
CA PHE A 32 12.41 -12.72 3.94
C PHE A 32 13.61 -12.72 4.89
N ASP A 33 14.00 -11.54 5.39
CA ASP A 33 15.15 -11.41 6.30
C ASP A 33 14.89 -12.14 7.63
N GLU A 34 13.66 -12.10 8.13
CA GLU A 34 13.21 -12.81 9.34
C GLU A 34 13.17 -14.33 9.14
N LEU A 35 12.63 -14.81 8.01
CA LEU A 35 12.66 -16.24 7.64
C LEU A 35 14.08 -16.76 7.54
N LEU A 36 15.00 -15.98 6.95
CA LEU A 36 16.42 -16.36 6.89
C LEU A 36 17.07 -16.38 8.28
N ASP A 37 16.73 -15.44 9.16
CA ASP A 37 17.21 -15.40 10.55
C ASP A 37 16.77 -16.65 11.32
N GLU A 38 15.48 -17.02 11.18
CA GLU A 38 14.93 -18.22 11.80
C GLU A 38 15.58 -19.50 11.25
N ALA A 39 15.68 -19.63 9.92
CA ALA A 39 16.28 -20.80 9.29
C ALA A 39 17.73 -20.99 9.72
N LYS A 40 18.53 -19.92 9.80
CA LYS A 40 19.92 -19.97 10.26
C LYS A 40 20.04 -20.35 11.74
N ARG A 41 19.18 -19.76 12.61
CA ARG A 41 19.16 -20.14 14.04
C ARG A 41 18.83 -21.62 14.23
N ASN A 42 17.92 -22.15 13.43
CA ASN A 42 17.47 -23.54 13.47
C ASN A 42 18.33 -24.49 12.60
N GLN A 43 19.38 -24.01 11.95
CA GLN A 43 20.26 -24.76 11.04
C GLN A 43 19.49 -25.46 9.91
N LYS A 44 18.37 -24.85 9.45
CA LYS A 44 17.57 -25.36 8.34
C LYS A 44 18.15 -24.89 6.99
N PRO A 45 17.98 -25.69 5.91
CA PRO A 45 18.27 -25.22 4.56
C PRO A 45 17.48 -23.94 4.24
N HIS A 46 18.09 -23.03 3.51
CA HIS A 46 17.45 -21.79 3.10
C HIS A 46 18.03 -21.29 1.76
N PRO A 47 17.27 -20.52 0.96
CA PRO A 47 17.80 -19.90 -0.26
C PRO A 47 18.79 -18.77 0.07
N GLU A 48 19.62 -18.44 -0.91
CA GLU A 48 20.38 -17.20 -0.91
C GLU A 48 19.54 -16.10 -1.55
N ILE A 49 19.14 -15.07 -0.77
CA ILE A 49 18.31 -13.98 -1.29
C ILE A 49 19.15 -12.71 -1.44
N TYR A 50 19.12 -12.16 -2.65
CA TYR A 50 19.84 -10.94 -3.03
C TYR A 50 18.86 -9.84 -3.46
N VAL A 51 19.13 -8.60 -3.07
CA VAL A 51 18.38 -7.43 -3.56
C VAL A 51 19.19 -6.76 -4.67
N VAL A 52 18.62 -6.70 -5.87
CA VAL A 52 19.27 -6.12 -7.05
C VAL A 52 19.03 -4.64 -7.10
N ILE A 53 20.10 -3.86 -6.99
CA ILE A 53 20.04 -2.39 -6.93
C ILE A 53 21.05 -1.74 -7.88
N PRO A 54 20.82 -0.48 -8.30
CA PRO A 54 21.81 0.34 -8.99
C PRO A 54 23.07 0.56 -8.12
N TYR A 55 24.24 0.72 -8.76
CA TYR A 55 25.50 0.90 -8.01
C TYR A 55 25.50 2.16 -7.13
N ASP A 56 24.78 3.19 -7.54
CA ASP A 56 24.73 4.52 -6.90
C ASP A 56 23.73 4.61 -5.72
N THR A 57 23.00 3.52 -5.42
CA THR A 57 21.97 3.50 -4.36
C THR A 57 22.36 2.70 -3.11
N MET A 58 23.59 2.21 -3.04
CA MET A 58 24.06 1.36 -1.95
C MET A 58 23.98 2.00 -0.57
N ALA A 59 24.22 3.33 -0.49
CA ALA A 59 24.09 4.05 0.78
C ALA A 59 22.67 3.96 1.34
N LYS A 60 21.65 4.19 0.48
CA LYS A 60 20.23 4.07 0.84
C LYS A 60 19.87 2.64 1.22
N PHE A 61 20.34 1.63 0.46
CA PHE A 61 20.08 0.22 0.81
C PHE A 61 20.56 -0.13 2.22
N LYS A 62 21.74 0.36 2.63
CA LYS A 62 22.29 0.10 3.97
C LYS A 62 21.41 0.68 5.10
N THR A 63 20.65 1.74 4.86
CA THR A 63 19.78 2.33 5.90
C THR A 63 18.62 1.43 6.32
N PHE A 64 18.25 0.42 5.50
CA PHE A 64 17.18 -0.52 5.85
C PHE A 64 17.59 -1.57 6.89
N GLY A 65 18.90 -1.78 7.10
CA GLY A 65 19.44 -2.58 8.21
C GLY A 65 19.17 -4.09 8.12
N PHE A 66 19.00 -4.64 6.91
CA PHE A 66 18.81 -6.09 6.73
C PHE A 66 20.00 -6.88 7.29
N LYS A 67 19.73 -8.00 8.00
CA LYS A 67 20.74 -8.84 8.63
C LYS A 67 21.32 -9.87 7.67
N HIS A 68 20.49 -10.44 6.79
CA HIS A 68 20.81 -11.59 5.95
C HIS A 68 20.69 -11.30 4.47
N LEU A 69 19.90 -10.30 4.06
CA LEU A 69 19.77 -9.90 2.68
C LEU A 69 21.00 -9.13 2.21
N GLN A 70 21.51 -9.51 1.04
CA GLN A 70 22.69 -8.88 0.44
C GLN A 70 22.33 -8.11 -0.83
N ALA A 71 22.94 -6.94 -1.02
CA ALA A 71 22.78 -6.21 -2.26
C ALA A 71 23.63 -6.79 -3.40
N LYS A 72 23.02 -6.96 -4.57
CA LYS A 72 23.70 -7.18 -5.87
C LYS A 72 23.64 -5.89 -6.67
N ARG A 73 24.80 -5.27 -6.86
CA ARG A 73 24.90 -3.99 -7.58
C ARG A 73 24.97 -4.21 -9.08
N LEU A 74 24.04 -3.59 -9.80
CA LEU A 74 24.15 -3.49 -11.26
C LEU A 74 25.17 -2.40 -11.63
N PRO A 75 25.94 -2.55 -12.72
CA PRO A 75 26.93 -1.55 -13.16
C PRO A 75 26.31 -0.31 -13.82
N PHE A 76 25.02 -0.07 -13.57
CA PHE A 76 24.22 1.02 -14.14
C PHE A 76 23.74 1.93 -13.01
N SER A 77 23.64 3.25 -13.27
CA SER A 77 23.03 4.20 -12.35
C SER A 77 21.50 4.03 -12.31
N PHE A 78 20.88 4.50 -11.24
CA PHE A 78 19.41 4.52 -11.11
C PHE A 78 18.74 5.22 -12.31
N ARG A 79 19.31 6.36 -12.74
CA ARG A 79 18.79 7.11 -13.91
C ARG A 79 18.84 6.31 -15.21
N TYR A 80 19.92 5.59 -15.45
CA TYR A 80 20.08 4.77 -16.65
C TYR A 80 19.08 3.60 -16.65
N LEU A 81 18.96 2.89 -15.50
CA LEU A 81 18.03 1.76 -15.38
C LEU A 81 16.58 2.22 -15.55
N ASN A 82 16.23 3.38 -15.01
CA ASN A 82 14.88 3.92 -15.16
C ASN A 82 14.58 4.34 -16.60
N ALA A 83 15.52 5.00 -17.27
CA ALA A 83 15.39 5.35 -18.69
C ALA A 83 15.29 4.12 -19.58
N GLY A 84 16.12 3.11 -19.35
CA GLY A 84 16.10 1.83 -20.07
C GLY A 84 14.80 1.05 -19.83
N TRP A 85 14.25 1.12 -18.62
CA TRP A 85 12.97 0.52 -18.29
C TRP A 85 11.82 1.17 -19.07
N VAL A 86 11.76 2.50 -19.13
CA VAL A 86 10.73 3.25 -19.87
C VAL A 86 10.84 3.03 -21.37
N THR A 87 12.06 3.06 -21.93
CA THR A 87 12.29 2.90 -23.39
C THR A 87 12.28 1.45 -23.85
N GLY A 88 12.40 0.49 -22.93
CA GLY A 88 12.54 -0.94 -23.24
C GLY A 88 13.92 -1.32 -23.82
N ILE A 89 14.89 -0.40 -23.81
CA ILE A 89 16.26 -0.62 -24.31
C ILE A 89 17.18 -0.86 -23.13
N MET A 90 17.32 -2.12 -22.73
CA MET A 90 18.13 -2.53 -21.59
C MET A 90 18.74 -3.91 -21.81
N PRO A 91 20.01 -4.12 -21.45
CA PRO A 91 20.60 -5.46 -21.46
C PRO A 91 19.97 -6.35 -20.41
N PRO A 92 19.97 -7.69 -20.59
CA PRO A 92 19.51 -8.62 -19.57
C PRO A 92 20.30 -8.46 -18.25
N ILE A 93 19.59 -8.24 -17.15
CA ILE A 93 20.22 -7.88 -15.87
C ILE A 93 20.89 -9.07 -15.19
N ASP A 94 20.47 -10.29 -15.48
CA ASP A 94 21.04 -11.52 -14.93
C ASP A 94 22.46 -11.83 -15.41
N ILE A 95 22.90 -11.22 -16.51
CA ILE A 95 24.30 -11.26 -16.97
C ILE A 95 25.21 -10.56 -15.94
N PHE A 96 24.72 -9.52 -15.27
CA PHE A 96 25.49 -8.71 -14.30
C PHE A 96 25.27 -9.12 -12.84
N ALA A 97 24.02 -9.42 -12.46
CA ALA A 97 23.69 -9.74 -11.08
C ALA A 97 23.88 -11.23 -10.76
N GLY A 98 23.75 -12.11 -11.75
CA GLY A 98 23.87 -13.56 -11.62
C GLY A 98 22.60 -14.31 -12.00
N THR A 99 22.72 -15.61 -12.24
CA THR A 99 21.62 -16.48 -12.64
C THR A 99 20.89 -17.09 -11.46
N GLY A 100 19.55 -17.19 -11.55
CA GLY A 100 18.69 -17.73 -10.52
C GLY A 100 17.21 -17.44 -10.80
N HIS A 101 16.42 -17.25 -9.74
CA HIS A 101 15.04 -16.84 -9.88
C HIS A 101 14.90 -15.37 -9.51
N TYR A 102 14.25 -14.58 -10.36
CA TYR A 102 14.05 -13.12 -10.15
C TYR A 102 12.62 -12.82 -9.71
N ILE A 103 12.45 -11.99 -8.69
CA ILE A 103 11.17 -11.38 -8.31
C ILE A 103 11.20 -9.93 -8.78
N PHE A 104 10.38 -9.60 -9.78
CA PHE A 104 10.20 -8.24 -10.24
C PHE A 104 9.12 -7.54 -9.45
N THR A 105 9.48 -6.39 -8.87
CA THR A 105 8.65 -5.61 -7.95
C THR A 105 7.99 -4.42 -8.61
N ARG A 106 8.32 -4.08 -9.85
CA ARG A 106 7.62 -3.08 -10.65
C ARG A 106 6.75 -3.76 -11.69
N PHE A 107 5.66 -3.13 -12.12
CA PHE A 107 4.69 -3.68 -13.08
C PHE A 107 5.30 -4.22 -14.37
N VAL A 108 6.39 -3.61 -14.83
CA VAL A 108 7.08 -4.02 -16.06
C VAL A 108 8.45 -4.59 -15.72
N ARG A 109 8.66 -5.87 -16.04
CA ARG A 109 9.91 -6.58 -15.77
C ARG A 109 11.07 -6.09 -16.63
N MET A 110 12.28 -6.20 -16.08
CA MET A 110 13.50 -6.03 -16.86
C MET A 110 13.84 -7.30 -17.66
N PRO A 111 14.62 -7.18 -18.76
CA PRO A 111 15.06 -8.33 -19.54
C PRO A 111 15.91 -9.31 -18.72
N LEU A 112 15.71 -10.61 -18.97
CA LEU A 112 16.54 -11.72 -18.49
C LEU A 112 16.96 -12.58 -19.68
N ALA A 113 18.19 -13.12 -19.63
CA ALA A 113 18.72 -14.02 -20.65
C ALA A 113 18.63 -15.50 -20.23
N PHE A 114 18.93 -15.83 -18.98
CA PHE A 114 19.13 -17.21 -18.51
C PHE A 114 18.29 -17.60 -17.31
N SER A 115 17.64 -16.62 -16.68
CA SER A 115 16.97 -16.80 -15.38
C SER A 115 15.46 -16.88 -15.53
N SER A 116 14.80 -17.58 -14.59
CA SER A 116 13.35 -17.56 -14.44
C SER A 116 12.90 -16.35 -13.61
N SER A 117 11.61 -16.03 -13.65
CA SER A 117 11.10 -14.93 -12.82
C SER A 117 9.67 -15.10 -12.36
N SER A 118 9.35 -14.47 -11.22
CA SER A 118 8.01 -14.09 -10.79
C SER A 118 7.79 -12.59 -11.01
N GLN A 119 6.54 -12.19 -11.24
CA GLN A 119 6.13 -10.80 -11.42
C GLN A 119 5.16 -10.41 -10.31
N ILE A 120 5.42 -9.32 -9.58
CA ILE A 120 4.43 -8.74 -8.67
C ILE A 120 3.54 -7.78 -9.46
N VAL A 121 2.23 -7.94 -9.31
CA VAL A 121 1.19 -7.03 -9.81
C VAL A 121 0.37 -6.58 -8.62
N TYR A 122 0.43 -5.30 -8.29
CA TYR A 122 -0.24 -4.75 -7.10
C TYR A 122 -1.72 -4.52 -7.30
N ASP A 123 -2.11 -4.07 -8.48
CA ASP A 123 -3.48 -3.86 -8.91
C ASP A 123 -3.56 -3.74 -10.43
N LEU A 124 -4.77 -3.67 -10.95
CA LEU A 124 -5.03 -3.43 -12.37
C LEU A 124 -5.88 -2.16 -12.59
N SER A 125 -5.73 -1.17 -11.71
CA SER A 125 -6.46 0.12 -11.80
C SER A 125 -6.33 0.80 -13.16
N PHE A 126 -5.19 0.65 -13.82
CA PHE A 126 -4.94 1.20 -15.16
C PHE A 126 -5.70 0.45 -16.29
N GLU A 127 -6.20 -0.77 -16.03
CA GLU A 127 -7.11 -1.50 -16.93
C GLU A 127 -8.58 -1.22 -16.59
N VAL A 128 -8.92 -1.22 -15.29
CA VAL A 128 -10.32 -1.13 -14.81
C VAL A 128 -10.82 0.31 -14.84
N PHE A 129 -9.97 1.29 -14.50
CA PHE A 129 -10.28 2.71 -14.43
C PHE A 129 -9.22 3.57 -15.13
N PRO A 130 -9.01 3.39 -16.44
CA PRO A 130 -7.97 4.10 -17.19
C PRO A 130 -8.14 5.62 -17.18
N GLU A 131 -9.36 6.12 -16.98
CA GLU A 131 -9.68 7.55 -16.90
C GLU A 131 -9.07 8.25 -15.67
N PHE A 132 -8.76 7.51 -14.63
CA PHE A 132 -8.07 8.08 -13.45
C PHE A 132 -6.57 8.23 -13.66
N GLY A 133 -5.99 7.57 -14.65
CA GLY A 133 -4.58 7.65 -14.96
C GLY A 133 -4.20 8.73 -15.98
N ASP A 134 -2.89 8.85 -16.22
CA ASP A 134 -2.33 9.58 -17.35
C ASP A 134 -2.23 8.64 -18.57
N GLU A 135 -2.80 9.04 -19.69
CA GLU A 135 -2.98 8.16 -20.85
C GLU A 135 -1.68 7.47 -21.33
N PRO A 136 -0.53 8.17 -21.48
CA PRO A 136 0.72 7.53 -21.84
C PRO A 136 1.18 6.47 -20.82
N ASN A 137 1.02 6.76 -19.52
CA ASN A 137 1.38 5.85 -18.46
C ASN A 137 0.45 4.63 -18.42
N VAL A 138 -0.86 4.82 -18.57
CA VAL A 138 -1.85 3.75 -18.68
C VAL A 138 -1.49 2.79 -19.82
N LYS A 139 -1.21 3.30 -21.02
CA LYS A 139 -0.80 2.48 -22.18
C LYS A 139 0.50 1.73 -21.93
N PHE A 140 1.48 2.38 -21.28
CA PHE A 140 2.75 1.76 -20.92
C PHE A 140 2.56 0.62 -19.93
N LEU A 141 1.80 0.86 -18.85
CA LEU A 141 1.52 -0.14 -17.80
C LEU A 141 0.72 -1.31 -18.37
N SER A 142 -0.39 -1.07 -19.07
CA SER A 142 -1.24 -2.11 -19.64
C SER A 142 -0.43 -3.06 -20.53
N LYS A 143 0.27 -2.51 -21.53
CA LYS A 143 1.07 -3.32 -22.45
C LYS A 143 2.26 -4.00 -21.77
N GLY A 144 2.93 -3.28 -20.85
CA GLY A 144 4.14 -3.74 -20.16
C GLY A 144 3.84 -4.84 -19.15
N THR A 145 2.79 -4.67 -18.34
CA THR A 145 2.36 -5.63 -17.32
C THR A 145 1.88 -6.92 -17.97
N ARG A 146 1.03 -6.84 -19.00
CA ARG A 146 0.55 -8.01 -19.74
C ARG A 146 1.71 -8.84 -20.31
N ARG A 147 2.75 -8.18 -20.86
CA ARG A 147 3.96 -8.87 -21.35
C ARG A 147 4.79 -9.46 -20.23
N SER A 148 4.87 -8.79 -19.09
CA SER A 148 5.64 -9.22 -17.93
C SER A 148 5.03 -10.47 -17.31
N VAL A 149 3.71 -10.46 -17.09
CA VAL A 149 2.91 -11.57 -16.60
C VAL A 149 3.02 -12.79 -17.53
N ALA A 150 2.86 -12.61 -18.85
CA ALA A 150 2.97 -13.69 -19.83
C ALA A 150 4.35 -14.38 -19.85
N LYS A 151 5.42 -13.68 -19.43
CA LYS A 151 6.78 -14.22 -19.36
C LYS A 151 7.19 -14.73 -17.98
N ALA A 152 6.41 -14.44 -16.96
CA ALA A 152 6.68 -14.88 -15.60
C ALA A 152 6.33 -16.36 -15.43
N LYS A 153 7.12 -17.09 -14.62
CA LYS A 153 6.79 -18.45 -14.19
C LYS A 153 5.61 -18.42 -13.23
N ASN A 154 5.63 -17.47 -12.27
CA ASN A 154 4.58 -17.24 -11.29
C ASN A 154 4.23 -15.76 -11.26
N VAL A 155 3.02 -15.44 -10.84
CA VAL A 155 2.55 -14.08 -10.62
C VAL A 155 2.22 -13.91 -9.13
N PHE A 156 2.73 -12.86 -8.54
CA PHE A 156 2.39 -12.49 -7.17
C PHE A 156 1.47 -11.27 -7.18
N THR A 157 0.50 -11.26 -6.31
CA THR A 157 -0.41 -10.13 -6.14
C THR A 157 -0.70 -9.87 -4.68
N ILE A 158 -1.44 -8.81 -4.37
CA ILE A 158 -1.59 -8.31 -3.00
C ILE A 158 -3.00 -8.44 -2.43
N SER A 159 -3.94 -8.99 -3.22
CA SER A 159 -5.33 -9.23 -2.82
C SER A 159 -5.96 -10.33 -3.69
N GLU A 160 -7.02 -10.97 -3.20
CA GLU A 160 -7.83 -11.90 -4.01
C GLU A 160 -8.53 -11.16 -5.15
N ASN A 161 -9.02 -9.92 -4.92
CA ASN A 161 -9.57 -9.10 -5.99
C ASN A 161 -8.59 -8.91 -7.16
N SER A 162 -7.33 -8.59 -6.88
CA SER A 162 -6.33 -8.45 -7.95
C SER A 162 -5.97 -9.77 -8.60
N LYS A 163 -6.09 -10.91 -7.88
CA LYS A 163 -5.96 -12.25 -8.45
C LYS A 163 -7.09 -12.52 -9.43
N ASP A 164 -8.33 -12.27 -9.05
CA ASP A 164 -9.50 -12.45 -9.91
C ASP A 164 -9.40 -11.59 -11.18
N GLU A 165 -8.99 -10.33 -11.05
CA GLU A 165 -8.74 -9.45 -12.20
C GLU A 165 -7.63 -9.95 -13.14
N LEU A 166 -6.54 -10.53 -12.59
CA LEU A 166 -5.48 -11.14 -13.39
C LEU A 166 -5.99 -12.34 -14.19
N VAL A 167 -6.86 -13.16 -13.60
CA VAL A 167 -7.53 -14.27 -14.29
C VAL A 167 -8.48 -13.73 -15.37
N GLU A 168 -9.36 -12.80 -15.03
CA GLU A 168 -10.39 -12.27 -15.92
C GLU A 168 -9.79 -11.46 -17.08
N LEU A 169 -8.92 -10.48 -16.78
CA LEU A 169 -8.44 -9.51 -17.78
C LEU A 169 -7.23 -10.00 -18.58
N TYR A 170 -6.40 -10.86 -17.96
CA TYR A 170 -5.15 -11.30 -18.58
C TYR A 170 -5.15 -12.79 -18.93
N GLY A 171 -6.16 -13.55 -18.47
CA GLY A 171 -6.24 -14.99 -18.71
C GLY A 171 -5.11 -15.77 -18.03
N VAL A 172 -4.61 -15.27 -16.90
CA VAL A 172 -3.57 -15.96 -16.13
C VAL A 172 -4.20 -17.18 -15.47
N ASP A 173 -3.53 -18.31 -15.56
CA ASP A 173 -3.92 -19.53 -14.86
C ASP A 173 -3.87 -19.28 -13.34
N GLU A 174 -4.95 -19.56 -12.66
CA GLU A 174 -5.12 -19.31 -11.22
C GLU A 174 -4.01 -19.96 -10.39
N ASP A 175 -3.61 -21.18 -10.76
CA ASP A 175 -2.54 -21.93 -10.08
C ASP A 175 -1.15 -21.27 -10.17
N LYS A 176 -0.98 -20.29 -11.06
CA LYS A 176 0.24 -19.48 -11.17
C LYS A 176 0.23 -18.23 -10.31
N ILE A 177 -0.91 -17.90 -9.71
CA ILE A 177 -1.07 -16.66 -8.94
C ILE A 177 -1.02 -16.98 -7.44
N THR A 178 -0.14 -16.30 -6.74
CA THR A 178 -0.04 -16.35 -5.28
C THR A 178 -0.35 -14.99 -4.69
N VAL A 179 -1.32 -14.95 -3.78
CA VAL A 179 -1.65 -13.73 -3.03
C VAL A 179 -0.71 -13.61 -1.84
N GLY A 180 -0.07 -12.46 -1.73
CA GLY A 180 0.73 -12.06 -0.57
C GLY A 180 0.24 -10.73 -0.03
N TYR A 181 -0.61 -10.77 0.97
CA TYR A 181 -1.20 -9.57 1.56
C TYR A 181 -0.14 -8.61 2.11
N PRO A 182 -0.29 -7.30 1.92
CA PRO A 182 0.47 -6.32 2.67
C PRO A 182 0.09 -6.38 4.15
N ALA A 183 1.05 -6.12 5.01
CA ALA A 183 0.84 -6.12 6.45
C ALA A 183 1.18 -4.76 7.06
N VAL A 184 0.67 -4.52 8.24
CA VAL A 184 0.94 -3.33 9.05
C VAL A 184 1.78 -3.73 10.25
N ASP A 185 2.90 -3.04 10.49
CA ASP A 185 3.74 -3.27 11.65
C ASP A 185 3.02 -2.83 12.93
N GLN A 186 2.53 -3.78 13.71
CA GLN A 186 1.79 -3.53 14.94
C GLN A 186 2.64 -3.02 16.10
N HIS A 187 3.97 -3.14 16.02
CA HIS A 187 4.85 -2.44 16.96
C HIS A 187 4.93 -0.95 16.67
N TYR A 188 4.50 -0.56 15.48
CA TYR A 188 4.50 0.82 15.02
C TYR A 188 3.09 1.42 14.98
N PHE A 189 2.10 0.70 14.42
CA PHE A 189 0.69 1.10 14.38
C PHE A 189 -0.06 0.47 15.54
N PHE A 190 -0.31 1.25 16.58
CA PHE A 190 -1.13 0.92 17.74
C PHE A 190 -1.71 2.21 18.34
N LYS A 191 -2.72 2.09 19.18
CA LYS A 191 -3.36 3.25 19.82
C LYS A 191 -2.34 4.05 20.62
N ARG A 192 -2.14 5.30 20.25
CA ARG A 192 -1.21 6.22 20.93
C ARG A 192 -1.83 6.88 22.14
N SER A 193 -0.97 7.33 23.06
CA SER A 193 -1.38 8.08 24.25
C SER A 193 -1.95 9.45 23.90
N GLU A 194 -2.82 9.99 24.75
CA GLU A 194 -3.37 11.34 24.59
C GLU A 194 -2.27 12.42 24.52
N ALA A 195 -1.16 12.23 25.23
CA ALA A 195 -0.02 13.15 25.17
C ALA A 195 0.64 13.17 23.78
N GLU A 196 0.82 12.00 23.15
CA GLU A 196 1.35 11.90 21.78
C GLU A 196 0.36 12.48 20.76
N ILE A 197 -0.94 12.19 20.92
CA ILE A 197 -2.01 12.74 20.06
C ILE A 197 -2.01 14.27 20.15
N THR A 198 -1.96 14.84 21.36
CA THR A 198 -1.91 16.29 21.56
C THR A 198 -0.69 16.91 20.91
N ARG A 199 0.49 16.31 21.12
CA ARG A 199 1.74 16.77 20.50
C ARG A 199 1.64 16.86 18.97
N VAL A 200 1.08 15.83 18.32
CA VAL A 200 0.98 15.84 16.83
C VAL A 200 -0.14 16.78 16.37
N LYS A 201 -1.23 16.92 17.10
CA LYS A 201 -2.27 17.92 16.79
C LYS A 201 -1.69 19.33 16.82
N ASP A 202 -0.88 19.66 17.82
CA ASP A 202 -0.21 20.95 17.94
C ASP A 202 0.81 21.15 16.81
N LYS A 203 1.67 20.13 16.53
CA LYS A 203 2.66 20.15 15.45
C LYS A 203 2.04 20.46 14.09
N TYR A 204 0.92 19.82 13.78
CA TYR A 204 0.27 19.94 12.46
C TYR A 204 -0.91 20.91 12.42
N ASN A 205 -1.12 21.69 13.50
CA ASN A 205 -2.23 22.63 13.66
C ASN A 205 -3.62 21.99 13.44
N ILE A 206 -3.81 20.77 13.96
CA ILE A 206 -5.08 20.03 13.90
C ILE A 206 -5.92 20.42 15.12
N ARG A 207 -7.11 20.97 14.89
CA ARG A 207 -7.97 21.52 15.94
C ARG A 207 -9.20 20.67 16.20
N GLY A 208 -9.55 20.52 17.49
CA GLY A 208 -10.76 19.80 17.89
C GLY A 208 -10.73 18.30 17.58
N ASP A 209 -11.89 17.69 17.62
CA ASP A 209 -12.11 16.32 17.17
C ASP A 209 -12.21 16.27 15.65
N TYR A 210 -11.87 15.14 15.03
CA TYR A 210 -11.88 15.04 13.56
C TYR A 210 -12.17 13.63 13.06
N ILE A 211 -12.78 13.58 11.87
CA ILE A 211 -12.83 12.45 10.96
C ILE A 211 -11.60 12.56 10.06
N ILE A 212 -10.90 11.47 9.78
CA ILE A 212 -9.71 11.49 8.92
C ILE A 212 -9.96 10.80 7.58
N ALA A 213 -9.50 11.45 6.50
CA ALA A 213 -9.21 10.82 5.22
C ALA A 213 -7.70 10.80 5.01
N LEU A 214 -7.12 9.62 4.80
CA LEU A 214 -5.67 9.43 4.65
C LEU A 214 -5.35 8.74 3.32
N SER A 215 -4.89 9.50 2.32
CA SER A 215 -4.54 8.97 0.99
C SER A 215 -3.79 10.01 0.18
N ASN A 216 -3.13 9.59 -0.91
CA ASN A 216 -2.76 10.54 -1.95
C ASN A 216 -4.01 11.22 -2.48
N LEU A 217 -3.93 12.54 -2.76
CA LEU A 217 -5.07 13.29 -3.27
C LEU A 217 -5.16 13.06 -4.78
N GLU A 218 -6.06 12.19 -5.18
CA GLU A 218 -6.31 11.83 -6.59
C GLU A 218 -7.78 11.46 -6.79
N PRO A 219 -8.33 11.56 -8.01
CA PRO A 219 -9.75 11.31 -8.27
C PRO A 219 -10.25 9.94 -7.80
N ARG A 220 -9.42 8.91 -7.90
CA ARG A 220 -9.72 7.54 -7.49
C ARG A 220 -10.13 7.42 -6.00
N LYS A 221 -9.68 8.35 -5.16
CA LYS A 221 -9.97 8.36 -3.72
C LYS A 221 -11.34 8.93 -3.36
N ASN A 222 -12.06 9.48 -4.33
CA ASN A 222 -13.45 9.93 -4.17
C ASN A 222 -13.65 10.93 -3.01
N LEU A 223 -12.68 11.83 -2.81
CA LEU A 223 -12.70 12.77 -1.69
C LEU A 223 -13.82 13.82 -1.82
N SER A 224 -14.25 14.17 -3.03
CA SER A 224 -15.39 15.06 -3.24
C SER A 224 -16.70 14.47 -2.68
N ALA A 225 -16.93 13.16 -2.87
CA ALA A 225 -18.08 12.49 -2.26
C ALA A 225 -18.02 12.50 -0.72
N LEU A 226 -16.81 12.38 -0.15
CA LEU A 226 -16.62 12.51 1.30
C LEU A 226 -16.90 13.92 1.79
N ILE A 227 -16.43 14.96 1.09
CA ILE A 227 -16.69 16.36 1.43
C ILE A 227 -18.20 16.65 1.37
N GLU A 228 -18.87 16.22 0.30
CA GLU A 228 -20.33 16.34 0.17
C GLU A 228 -21.06 15.63 1.33
N ALA A 229 -20.66 14.39 1.64
CA ALA A 229 -21.21 13.61 2.74
C ALA A 229 -21.02 14.31 4.09
N TYR A 230 -19.81 14.80 4.38
CA TYR A 230 -19.51 15.54 5.61
C TYR A 230 -20.35 16.83 5.71
N CYS A 231 -20.46 17.58 4.64
CA CYS A 231 -21.26 18.82 4.60
C CYS A 231 -22.77 18.56 4.72
N SER A 232 -23.25 17.36 4.47
CA SER A 232 -24.66 16.97 4.62
C SER A 232 -25.04 16.49 6.02
N LEU A 233 -24.04 16.26 6.91
CA LEU A 233 -24.31 15.93 8.29
C LEU A 233 -25.00 17.08 9.04
N ASP A 234 -25.76 16.73 10.09
CA ASP A 234 -26.37 17.73 10.96
C ASP A 234 -25.30 18.64 11.57
N LYS A 235 -25.62 19.91 11.75
CA LYS A 235 -24.72 20.90 12.35
C LYS A 235 -24.25 20.53 13.75
N THR A 236 -25.05 19.80 14.51
CA THR A 236 -24.67 19.30 15.85
C THR A 236 -23.40 18.39 15.79
N PHE A 237 -23.12 17.77 14.64
CA PHE A 237 -21.89 17.02 14.40
C PHE A 237 -20.78 17.89 13.81
N THR A 238 -21.06 18.62 12.73
CA THR A 238 -20.04 19.40 12.01
C THR A 238 -19.48 20.59 12.82
N ASP A 239 -20.23 21.11 13.80
CA ASP A 239 -19.76 22.14 14.73
C ASP A 239 -18.75 21.58 15.78
N ARG A 240 -18.75 20.27 16.02
CA ARG A 240 -17.88 19.62 17.01
C ARG A 240 -16.76 18.78 16.43
N VAL A 241 -16.99 18.18 15.26
CA VAL A 241 -16.04 17.24 14.63
C VAL A 241 -15.69 17.76 13.25
N GLY A 242 -14.42 18.06 12.99
CA GLY A 242 -13.92 18.49 11.68
C GLY A 242 -13.62 17.32 10.73
N LEU A 243 -13.40 17.64 9.45
CA LEU A 243 -12.86 16.71 8.47
C LEU A 243 -11.38 17.03 8.21
N LEU A 244 -10.48 16.12 8.57
CA LEU A 244 -9.04 16.23 8.33
C LEU A 244 -8.66 15.42 7.10
N ILE A 245 -8.16 16.08 6.05
CA ILE A 245 -7.70 15.45 4.81
C ILE A 245 -6.17 15.42 4.80
N VAL A 246 -5.58 14.24 4.93
CA VAL A 246 -4.14 14.01 5.00
C VAL A 246 -3.66 13.29 3.75
N GLY A 247 -2.63 13.84 3.12
CA GLY A 247 -1.96 13.22 1.98
C GLY A 247 -1.22 14.21 1.10
N VAL A 248 -0.37 13.66 0.25
CA VAL A 248 0.35 14.44 -0.76
C VAL A 248 -0.55 14.72 -1.97
N ASN A 249 -0.30 15.84 -2.62
CA ASN A 249 -1.01 16.17 -3.85
C ASN A 249 -0.63 15.18 -4.95
N GLY A 250 -1.63 14.52 -5.50
CA GLY A 250 -1.53 13.70 -6.68
C GLY A 250 -1.77 14.53 -7.96
N TRP A 251 -2.56 14.00 -8.85
CA TRP A 251 -2.91 14.65 -10.14
C TRP A 251 -4.41 14.95 -10.18
N LYS A 252 -4.80 15.96 -11.01
CA LYS A 252 -6.19 16.39 -11.17
C LYS A 252 -6.85 16.80 -9.84
N THR A 253 -6.12 17.58 -9.02
CA THR A 253 -6.56 17.97 -7.66
C THR A 253 -7.10 19.40 -7.59
N GLU A 254 -7.04 20.16 -8.67
CA GLU A 254 -7.41 21.58 -8.70
C GLU A 254 -8.85 21.80 -8.25
N THR A 255 -9.78 21.03 -8.81
CA THR A 255 -11.22 21.10 -8.47
C THR A 255 -11.50 20.70 -7.01
N LEU A 256 -10.76 19.72 -6.48
CA LEU A 256 -10.87 19.32 -5.08
C LEU A 256 -10.46 20.46 -4.12
N PHE A 257 -9.39 21.18 -4.46
CA PHE A 257 -8.96 22.33 -3.64
C PHE A 257 -9.92 23.50 -3.71
N GLU A 258 -10.47 23.79 -4.88
CA GLU A 258 -11.51 24.80 -5.04
C GLU A 258 -12.75 24.47 -4.19
N GLU A 259 -13.18 23.20 -4.21
CA GLU A 259 -14.28 22.70 -3.40
C GLU A 259 -13.99 22.86 -1.89
N ILE A 260 -12.81 22.44 -1.42
CA ILE A 260 -12.41 22.60 0.00
C ILE A 260 -12.47 24.08 0.39
N ILE A 261 -11.90 24.98 -0.40
CA ILE A 261 -11.89 26.42 -0.12
C ILE A 261 -13.31 26.97 -0.05
N GLU A 262 -14.17 26.56 -0.95
CA GLU A 262 -15.58 27.00 -0.98
C GLU A 262 -16.33 26.54 0.29
N LYS A 263 -16.18 25.25 0.67
CA LYS A 263 -16.84 24.71 1.87
C LYS A 263 -16.31 25.34 3.15
N VAL A 264 -15.02 25.63 3.25
CA VAL A 264 -14.45 26.38 4.38
C VAL A 264 -15.01 27.81 4.45
N LYS A 265 -15.20 28.52 3.32
CA LYS A 265 -15.87 29.82 3.28
C LYS A 265 -17.32 29.75 3.72
N GLN A 266 -18.01 28.64 3.50
CA GLN A 266 -19.36 28.36 3.97
C GLN A 266 -19.45 28.03 5.47
N GLY A 267 -18.30 27.95 6.15
CA GLY A 267 -18.20 27.73 7.61
C GLY A 267 -17.99 26.27 8.03
N TYR A 268 -17.76 25.34 7.08
CA TYR A 268 -17.42 23.95 7.44
C TYR A 268 -15.98 23.81 7.95
N ASN A 269 -15.77 23.00 8.97
CA ASN A 269 -14.46 22.73 9.55
C ASN A 269 -13.74 21.63 8.75
N ILE A 270 -13.23 21.97 7.57
CA ILE A 270 -12.40 21.08 6.76
C ILE A 270 -10.95 21.53 6.89
N MET A 271 -10.09 20.63 7.36
CA MET A 271 -8.70 20.90 7.69
C MET A 271 -7.74 20.11 6.80
N ARG A 272 -6.58 20.70 6.57
CA ARG A 272 -5.39 19.99 6.11
C ARG A 272 -4.25 20.26 7.10
N PRO A 273 -3.33 19.30 7.30
CA PRO A 273 -2.14 19.54 8.10
C PRO A 273 -1.35 20.75 7.55
N SER A 274 -0.74 21.54 8.44
CA SER A 274 0.06 22.70 8.06
C SER A 274 1.30 22.34 7.24
N GLU A 275 1.77 21.11 7.36
CA GLU A 275 2.92 20.55 6.65
C GLU A 275 2.73 19.05 6.40
N TYR A 276 3.67 18.42 5.69
CA TYR A 276 3.65 16.97 5.46
C TYR A 276 3.67 16.19 6.77
N VAL A 277 2.70 15.28 6.95
CA VAL A 277 2.67 14.39 8.12
C VAL A 277 3.76 13.32 7.96
N GLU A 278 4.77 13.40 8.81
CA GLU A 278 5.87 12.44 8.83
C GLU A 278 5.36 11.03 9.16
N ASP A 279 5.98 10.01 8.60
CA ASP A 279 5.60 8.62 8.86
C ASP A 279 5.60 8.33 10.36
N ALA A 280 6.57 8.85 11.11
CA ALA A 280 6.67 8.69 12.56
C ALA A 280 5.44 9.23 13.35
N ASP A 281 4.74 10.20 12.81
CA ASP A 281 3.60 10.83 13.46
C ASP A 281 2.24 10.27 12.99
N LYS A 282 2.21 9.53 11.87
CA LYS A 282 0.98 8.92 11.33
C LYS A 282 0.16 8.14 12.36
N PRO A 283 0.77 7.23 13.18
CA PRO A 283 -0.03 6.48 14.15
C PRO A 283 -0.75 7.36 15.17
N ALA A 284 -0.13 8.49 15.57
CA ALA A 284 -0.75 9.42 16.51
C ALA A 284 -1.85 10.27 15.85
N VAL A 285 -1.63 10.71 14.60
CA VAL A 285 -2.67 11.40 13.82
C VAL A 285 -3.87 10.46 13.56
N ILE A 286 -3.65 9.20 13.24
CA ILE A 286 -4.72 8.21 13.10
C ILE A 286 -5.41 7.98 14.44
N SER A 287 -4.65 7.74 15.51
CA SER A 287 -5.18 7.46 16.84
C SER A 287 -6.07 8.59 17.41
N GLY A 288 -5.83 9.84 17.03
CA GLY A 288 -6.62 10.99 17.45
C GLY A 288 -7.94 11.17 16.69
N ALA A 289 -8.18 10.42 15.63
CA ALA A 289 -9.40 10.51 14.83
C ALA A 289 -10.59 9.81 15.50
N LYS A 290 -11.80 10.33 15.28
CA LYS A 290 -13.04 9.65 15.62
C LYS A 290 -13.28 8.43 14.73
N MET A 291 -12.94 8.53 13.45
CA MET A 291 -13.00 7.47 12.45
C MET A 291 -12.11 7.82 11.27
N LEU A 292 -11.70 6.78 10.53
CA LEU A 292 -11.15 6.92 9.19
C LEU A 292 -12.26 6.63 8.18
N VAL A 293 -12.41 7.53 7.15
CA VAL A 293 -13.31 7.31 6.02
C VAL A 293 -12.50 7.16 4.75
N TYR A 294 -12.71 6.05 4.04
CA TYR A 294 -11.92 5.65 2.88
C TYR A 294 -12.83 5.28 1.69
N PRO A 295 -13.42 6.28 1.01
CA PRO A 295 -14.49 6.08 0.05
C PRO A 295 -14.00 5.81 -1.37
N SER A 296 -12.86 5.17 -1.54
CA SER A 296 -12.18 4.97 -2.81
C SER A 296 -13.04 4.25 -3.86
N HIS A 297 -12.91 4.65 -5.10
CA HIS A 297 -13.51 3.94 -6.24
C HIS A 297 -12.89 2.58 -6.48
N TYR A 298 -11.60 2.45 -6.16
CA TYR A 298 -10.82 1.24 -6.37
C TYR A 298 -9.52 1.27 -5.55
N GLU A 299 -9.10 0.11 -5.01
CA GLU A 299 -7.82 -0.09 -4.33
C GLU A 299 -7.22 -1.45 -4.68
N GLY A 300 -5.89 -1.53 -4.69
CA GLY A 300 -5.17 -2.79 -4.77
C GLY A 300 -5.23 -3.60 -3.46
N PHE A 301 -5.35 -2.89 -2.30
CA PHE A 301 -5.59 -3.51 -0.99
C PHE A 301 -6.27 -2.54 -0.01
N GLY A 302 -5.66 -1.43 0.36
CA GLY A 302 -6.20 -0.51 1.36
C GLY A 302 -5.38 -0.53 2.67
N ILE A 303 -4.10 -0.23 2.59
CA ILE A 303 -3.22 -0.15 3.78
C ILE A 303 -3.74 0.84 4.84
N PRO A 304 -4.17 2.09 4.51
CA PRO A 304 -4.64 3.02 5.51
C PRO A 304 -5.84 2.56 6.36
N PRO A 305 -6.86 1.87 5.82
CA PRO A 305 -7.86 1.17 6.62
C PRO A 305 -7.27 0.20 7.65
N VAL A 306 -6.31 -0.64 7.26
CA VAL A 306 -5.66 -1.60 8.18
C VAL A 306 -4.81 -0.87 9.24
N GLU A 307 -4.11 0.22 8.88
CA GLU A 307 -3.38 1.08 9.83
C GLU A 307 -4.33 1.67 10.89
N ALA A 308 -5.52 2.13 10.46
CA ALA A 308 -6.52 2.68 11.37
C ALA A 308 -7.11 1.60 12.29
N LEU A 309 -7.40 0.41 11.77
CA LEU A 309 -7.85 -0.73 12.57
C LEU A 309 -6.77 -1.16 13.58
N ALA A 310 -5.51 -1.20 13.19
CA ALA A 310 -4.39 -1.47 14.11
C ALA A 310 -4.30 -0.44 15.24
N CYS A 311 -4.59 0.83 14.94
CA CYS A 311 -4.68 1.90 15.94
C CYS A 311 -6.00 1.88 16.75
N GLY A 312 -6.91 0.91 16.51
CA GLY A 312 -8.21 0.83 17.19
C GLY A 312 -9.16 1.97 16.85
N VAL A 313 -9.09 2.49 15.64
CA VAL A 313 -9.92 3.59 15.12
C VAL A 313 -11.00 3.02 14.19
N PRO A 314 -12.28 3.40 14.35
CA PRO A 314 -13.36 3.01 13.47
C PRO A 314 -13.05 3.32 12.00
N VAL A 315 -13.35 2.37 11.10
CA VAL A 315 -13.12 2.50 9.67
C VAL A 315 -14.45 2.39 8.92
N ILE A 316 -14.69 3.34 8.03
CA ILE A 316 -15.75 3.30 7.01
C ILE A 316 -15.05 3.25 5.65
N ALA A 317 -15.27 2.20 4.89
CA ALA A 317 -14.70 2.02 3.56
C ALA A 317 -15.77 1.60 2.56
N THR A 318 -15.53 1.85 1.28
CA THR A 318 -16.44 1.40 0.23
C THR A 318 -16.37 -0.11 0.03
N ASP A 319 -17.54 -0.73 -0.21
CA ASP A 319 -17.67 -2.16 -0.50
C ASP A 319 -17.34 -2.42 -1.98
N ASN A 320 -16.07 -2.35 -2.32
CA ASN A 320 -15.58 -2.61 -3.67
C ASN A 320 -14.09 -3.00 -3.69
N SER A 321 -13.66 -3.54 -4.82
CA SER A 321 -12.28 -4.00 -5.02
C SER A 321 -11.77 -4.83 -3.82
N SER A 322 -10.57 -4.57 -3.36
CA SER A 322 -9.95 -5.26 -2.22
C SER A 322 -10.31 -4.72 -0.84
N LEU A 323 -11.11 -3.64 -0.74
CA LEU A 323 -11.45 -3.05 0.57
C LEU A 323 -12.21 -4.00 1.51
N PRO A 324 -13.11 -4.89 1.03
CA PRO A 324 -13.70 -5.93 1.85
C PRO A 324 -12.67 -6.87 2.50
N GLU A 325 -11.58 -7.20 1.79
CA GLU A 325 -10.49 -8.02 2.33
C GLU A 325 -9.71 -7.26 3.42
N ALA A 326 -9.42 -5.99 3.17
CA ALA A 326 -8.64 -5.15 4.09
C ALA A 326 -9.39 -4.80 5.38
N VAL A 327 -10.72 -4.63 5.32
CA VAL A 327 -11.54 -4.14 6.43
C VAL A 327 -12.23 -5.28 7.18
N GLY A 328 -12.67 -6.33 6.45
CA GLY A 328 -13.38 -7.46 7.01
C GLY A 328 -14.61 -7.07 7.84
N ASP A 329 -14.84 -7.76 8.96
CA ASP A 329 -15.90 -7.48 9.92
C ASP A 329 -15.49 -6.48 11.04
N ALA A 330 -14.28 -5.92 10.92
CA ALA A 330 -13.73 -4.98 11.90
C ALA A 330 -14.16 -3.52 11.65
N GLY A 331 -14.68 -3.19 10.45
CA GLY A 331 -15.17 -1.87 10.09
C GLY A 331 -16.50 -1.91 9.35
N TYR A 332 -16.84 -0.81 8.70
CA TYR A 332 -18.08 -0.64 7.94
C TYR A 332 -17.77 -0.62 6.44
N LEU A 333 -18.43 -1.51 5.69
CA LEU A 333 -18.40 -1.55 4.24
C LEU A 333 -19.70 -0.91 3.71
N ILE A 334 -19.58 0.06 2.83
CA ILE A 334 -20.69 0.90 2.37
C ILE A 334 -20.64 1.12 0.85
N GLU A 335 -21.76 1.51 0.27
CA GLU A 335 -21.78 2.06 -1.09
C GLU A 335 -20.99 3.39 -1.19
N LYS A 336 -20.41 3.66 -2.35
CA LYS A 336 -19.56 4.84 -2.61
C LYS A 336 -20.32 6.15 -2.80
N SER A 337 -21.63 6.22 -2.48
CA SER A 337 -22.43 7.42 -2.61
C SER A 337 -22.27 8.37 -1.41
N PRO A 338 -22.33 9.71 -1.60
CA PRO A 338 -22.29 10.65 -0.48
C PRO A 338 -23.33 10.35 0.60
N LYS A 339 -24.51 9.90 0.20
CA LYS A 339 -25.61 9.54 1.13
C LYS A 339 -25.23 8.35 2.03
N ALA A 340 -24.64 7.30 1.46
CA ALA A 340 -24.21 6.12 2.24
C ALA A 340 -23.04 6.46 3.17
N ILE A 341 -22.09 7.28 2.69
CA ILE A 341 -20.96 7.77 3.49
C ILE A 341 -21.49 8.59 4.69
N ALA A 342 -22.40 9.53 4.45
CA ALA A 342 -22.99 10.36 5.51
C ALA A 342 -23.75 9.54 6.54
N ALA A 343 -24.58 8.59 6.09
CA ALA A 343 -25.34 7.72 6.99
C ALA A 343 -24.41 6.89 7.92
N ALA A 344 -23.33 6.32 7.38
CA ALA A 344 -22.37 5.57 8.17
C ALA A 344 -21.57 6.48 9.14
N MET A 345 -21.14 7.66 8.69
CA MET A 345 -20.50 8.64 9.59
C MET A 345 -21.41 9.02 10.74
N GLN A 346 -22.68 9.32 10.47
CA GLN A 346 -23.67 9.67 11.47
C GLN A 346 -23.86 8.54 12.47
N GLN A 347 -24.04 7.31 12.03
CA GLN A 347 -24.18 6.12 12.88
C GLN A 347 -23.00 5.97 13.84
N VAL A 348 -21.77 6.11 13.35
CA VAL A 348 -20.57 5.99 14.20
C VAL A 348 -20.46 7.17 15.19
N LEU A 349 -20.86 8.40 14.80
CA LEU A 349 -20.81 9.57 15.68
C LEU A 349 -21.88 9.55 16.76
N GLU A 350 -23.08 9.01 16.49
CA GLU A 350 -24.18 8.90 17.44
C GLU A 350 -23.84 7.98 18.63
N ASP A 351 -23.11 6.90 18.39
CA ASP A 351 -22.68 5.94 19.42
C ASP A 351 -21.16 5.72 19.45
N TRP A 352 -20.41 6.81 19.29
CA TRP A 352 -18.96 6.76 19.14
C TRP A 352 -18.23 5.99 20.26
N GLU A 353 -18.73 6.08 21.52
CA GLU A 353 -18.08 5.39 22.63
C GLU A 353 -18.18 3.87 22.52
N ALA A 354 -19.32 3.34 22.10
CA ALA A 354 -19.51 1.92 21.89
C ALA A 354 -18.73 1.44 20.66
N GLU A 355 -18.79 2.20 19.55
CA GLU A 355 -18.07 1.86 18.32
C GLU A 355 -16.56 1.90 18.51
N SER A 356 -16.05 2.90 19.22
CA SER A 356 -14.61 2.97 19.56
C SER A 356 -14.17 1.78 20.41
N LYS A 357 -14.94 1.39 21.46
CA LYS A 357 -14.62 0.21 22.28
C LYS A 357 -14.65 -1.09 21.47
N LYS A 358 -15.63 -1.24 20.59
CA LYS A 358 -15.75 -2.41 19.70
C LYS A 358 -14.54 -2.55 18.80
N VAL A 359 -14.12 -1.46 18.13
CA VAL A 359 -13.00 -1.47 17.19
C VAL A 359 -11.65 -1.59 17.92
N GLN A 360 -11.46 -0.98 19.10
CA GLN A 360 -10.25 -1.18 19.89
C GLN A 360 -9.99 -2.66 20.23
N ARG A 361 -11.04 -3.48 20.31
CA ARG A 361 -10.92 -4.92 20.54
C ARG A 361 -10.73 -5.70 19.25
N LYS A 362 -11.51 -5.42 18.19
CA LYS A 362 -11.54 -6.19 16.93
C LYS A 362 -10.46 -5.72 15.93
N GLY A 363 -10.25 -4.43 15.82
CA GLY A 363 -9.39 -3.82 14.82
C GLY A 363 -7.94 -4.32 14.86
N PRO A 364 -7.24 -4.25 16.02
CA PRO A 364 -5.88 -4.76 16.13
C PRO A 364 -5.79 -6.27 15.85
N ALA A 365 -6.79 -7.05 16.26
CA ALA A 365 -6.83 -8.49 16.01
C ALA A 365 -7.00 -8.80 14.51
N HIS A 366 -7.85 -8.02 13.81
CA HIS A 366 -8.00 -8.15 12.36
C HIS A 366 -6.71 -7.71 11.63
N ALA A 367 -6.13 -6.56 11.98
CA ALA A 367 -4.88 -6.11 11.39
C ALA A 367 -3.72 -7.13 11.57
N ALA A 368 -3.74 -7.90 12.67
CA ALA A 368 -2.76 -8.94 12.96
C ALA A 368 -2.86 -10.18 12.04
N THR A 369 -3.96 -10.36 11.34
CA THR A 369 -4.10 -11.46 10.36
C THR A 369 -3.24 -11.23 9.11
N PHE A 370 -2.78 -10.03 8.89
CA PHE A 370 -1.85 -9.71 7.81
C PHE A 370 -0.42 -9.70 8.34
N ASN A 371 0.45 -10.53 7.74
CA ASN A 371 1.79 -10.77 8.26
C ASN A 371 2.83 -10.87 7.14
N TRP A 372 3.88 -10.07 7.22
CA TRP A 372 4.93 -10.05 6.20
C TRP A 372 5.73 -11.36 6.12
N VAL A 373 5.86 -12.08 7.22
CA VAL A 373 6.55 -13.39 7.24
C VAL A 373 5.72 -14.41 6.46
N GLU A 374 4.41 -14.43 6.66
CA GLU A 374 3.50 -15.31 5.92
C GLU A 374 3.49 -14.97 4.42
N THR A 375 3.44 -13.70 4.05
CA THR A 375 3.56 -13.25 2.66
C THR A 375 4.89 -13.70 2.03
N ALA A 376 5.99 -13.51 2.75
CA ALA A 376 7.32 -13.95 2.29
C ALA A 376 7.40 -15.49 2.16
N GLN A 377 6.84 -16.22 3.12
CA GLN A 377 6.80 -17.68 3.08
C GLN A 377 5.99 -18.20 1.88
N ALA A 378 4.80 -17.66 1.65
CA ALA A 378 3.97 -18.04 0.50
C ALA A 378 4.70 -17.85 -0.84
N PHE A 379 5.48 -16.77 -0.96
CA PHE A 379 6.28 -16.53 -2.16
C PHE A 379 7.46 -17.51 -2.29
N LEU A 380 8.13 -17.85 -1.18
CA LEU A 380 9.18 -18.86 -1.20
C LEU A 380 8.63 -20.24 -1.56
N ASP A 381 7.52 -20.65 -0.96
CA ASP A 381 6.88 -21.95 -1.24
C ASP A 381 6.49 -22.07 -2.72
N THR A 382 5.99 -21.00 -3.32
CA THR A 382 5.66 -20.94 -4.76
C THR A 382 6.92 -21.05 -5.63
N ILE A 383 8.00 -20.39 -5.24
CA ILE A 383 9.27 -20.44 -5.97
C ILE A 383 9.95 -21.82 -5.81
N GLU A 384 9.88 -22.40 -4.62
CA GLU A 384 10.57 -23.65 -4.25
C GLU A 384 9.74 -24.91 -4.50
N GLY A 385 8.47 -24.79 -4.91
CA GLY A 385 7.51 -25.88 -5.08
C GLY A 385 8.03 -27.09 -5.85
N PRO A 386 7.28 -28.24 -5.86
CA PRO A 386 7.78 -29.56 -6.18
C PRO A 386 8.42 -29.73 -7.55
N ASP A 387 8.24 -28.78 -8.47
CA ASP A 387 8.79 -28.80 -9.84
C ASP A 387 9.89 -27.75 -10.07
N SER A 388 10.47 -27.16 -9.05
CA SER A 388 11.43 -26.06 -9.16
C SER A 388 12.89 -26.49 -9.00
#